data_9604ecc915cd77376c149d2078445b44
#
_entry.id   9604ecc915cd77376c149d2078445b44
#
_cell.length_a   1.000
_cell.length_b   1.000
_cell.length_c   1.000
_cell.angle_alpha   90.00
_cell.angle_beta   90.00
_cell.angle_gamma   90.00
#
_symmetry.space_group_name_H-M   'P 1'
#
loop_
_entity.id
_entity.type
_entity.pdbx_description
1 polymer ?
#
loop_
_entity_poly.entity_id
_entity_poly.type
_entity_poly.pdbx_seq_one_letter_code
_entity_poly.pdbx_strand_id
1 'polypeptide(L)'
;MKRRDFLALSGLAAADLALGVPPLARAAARAVKDKSDFSLRISPVKVEIAPGTVIETIGYNGIAPGPILRMREGKRVTVDVHNDTDVDELVHWHGQFIPSNVDGTMEEGTPMVPARGQRKYSFVARPAGTRWYHTHAFAGEHLDRGMYTGQYGFLVVDPASEPGNYDQEIFLAARHWGPSLAHLGPPNNGWEIAYEHCSMNDKALGHGEPIRVKQGQRVLFRLLNASATEDIKLALAGHKFKVLALDGNPVPSPQEVDVLQLGVAERADAVVEMNQPGVWILGSANDDERAKGMGVIVEYAGQSGEPKWNPVPPRVPFDYTIFGSSEKAPEPDERVELTFEKIPGNRVTYNHWTINGKSWPDTDPLLVKPGKRYRLVLHNKNGDSHPLHLHRHSFELTNFNGKPTSGIMKDIADVPRFSDAEIDFVANDPGPSLFHCHMTLHMDFGFMMLVKYT
;
A
#
# COMPACT_ATOMS: atom_id res chain seq x y z
N MET A 1 38.10 -40.86 3.43
CA MET A 1 37.09 -41.36 2.48
C MET A 1 37.34 -42.87 2.28
N LYS A 2 36.39 -43.70 2.61
CA LYS A 2 36.52 -45.17 2.49
C LYS A 2 36.14 -45.60 1.04
N ARG A 3 36.80 -46.65 0.54
CA ARG A 3 36.60 -47.18 -0.83
C ARG A 3 35.13 -47.40 -1.27
N ARG A 4 34.20 -47.50 -0.33
CA ARG A 4 32.76 -47.61 -0.58
C ARG A 4 32.10 -46.34 -1.07
N ASP A 5 32.63 -45.17 -0.68
CA ASP A 5 32.01 -43.87 -1.05
C ASP A 5 32.37 -43.47 -2.50
N PHE A 6 33.49 -44.00 -3.01
CA PHE A 6 33.90 -43.76 -4.40
C PHE A 6 33.06 -44.58 -5.42
N LEU A 7 32.64 -45.79 -5.02
CA LEU A 7 31.80 -46.64 -5.89
C LEU A 7 30.32 -46.18 -5.95
N ALA A 8 29.84 -45.46 -4.93
CA ALA A 8 28.50 -44.87 -4.95
C ALA A 8 28.39 -43.65 -5.89
N LEU A 9 29.47 -42.88 -6.01
CA LEU A 9 29.55 -41.73 -6.93
C LEU A 9 29.70 -42.13 -8.41
N SER A 10 30.38 -43.24 -8.68
CA SER A 10 30.54 -43.78 -10.04
C SER A 10 29.29 -44.49 -10.57
N GLY A 11 28.41 -45.00 -9.69
CA GLY A 11 27.14 -45.64 -10.07
C GLY A 11 26.08 -44.63 -10.54
N LEU A 12 26.10 -43.41 -10.05
CA LEU A 12 25.18 -42.35 -10.45
C LEU A 12 25.51 -41.72 -11.81
N ALA A 13 26.77 -41.73 -12.21
CA ALA A 13 27.21 -41.22 -13.53
C ALA A 13 26.85 -42.16 -14.68
N ALA A 14 26.72 -43.49 -14.42
CA ALA A 14 26.37 -44.50 -15.44
C ALA A 14 24.86 -44.59 -15.73
N ALA A 15 24.00 -44.17 -14.80
CA ALA A 15 22.56 -44.17 -14.98
C ALA A 15 22.04 -42.99 -15.85
N ASP A 16 22.81 -41.93 -15.96
CA ASP A 16 22.43 -40.74 -16.74
C ASP A 16 22.69 -40.89 -18.26
N LEU A 17 23.51 -41.86 -18.67
CA LEU A 17 23.78 -42.13 -20.08
C LEU A 17 22.72 -43.03 -20.77
N ALA A 18 21.80 -43.61 -19.99
CA ALA A 18 20.80 -44.56 -20.52
C ALA A 18 19.48 -43.89 -21.00
N LEU A 19 19.27 -42.62 -20.80
CA LEU A 19 18.00 -41.93 -21.11
C LEU A 19 18.04 -40.97 -22.31
N GLY A 20 19.09 -40.96 -23.12
CA GLY A 20 19.15 -40.36 -24.45
C GLY A 20 18.77 -38.87 -24.61
N VAL A 21 18.72 -38.09 -23.52
CA VAL A 21 18.39 -36.67 -23.55
C VAL A 21 19.69 -35.84 -23.56
N PRO A 22 19.93 -35.00 -24.57
CA PRO A 22 21.12 -34.16 -24.63
C PRO A 22 21.31 -33.31 -23.37
N PRO A 23 22.53 -33.09 -22.85
CA PRO A 23 22.78 -32.27 -21.65
C PRO A 23 22.24 -30.84 -21.77
N LEU A 24 22.24 -30.29 -23.00
CA LEU A 24 21.68 -28.97 -23.30
C LEU A 24 20.16 -28.90 -23.14
N ALA A 25 19.42 -29.98 -23.44
CA ALA A 25 17.96 -30.00 -23.24
C ALA A 25 17.57 -30.10 -21.76
N ARG A 26 18.41 -30.76 -20.93
CA ARG A 26 18.22 -30.80 -19.48
C ARG A 26 18.56 -29.46 -18.82
N ALA A 27 19.62 -28.77 -19.28
CA ALA A 27 19.96 -27.41 -18.82
C ALA A 27 18.87 -26.41 -19.22
N ALA A 28 18.36 -26.50 -20.46
CA ALA A 28 17.28 -25.64 -20.93
C ALA A 28 15.94 -25.92 -20.20
N ALA A 29 15.61 -27.21 -19.93
CA ALA A 29 14.42 -27.59 -19.16
C ALA A 29 14.54 -27.17 -17.68
N ARG A 30 15.74 -27.17 -17.11
CA ARG A 30 16.02 -26.67 -15.76
C ARG A 30 15.98 -25.13 -15.71
N ALA A 31 16.52 -24.45 -16.72
CA ALA A 31 16.46 -23.01 -16.86
C ALA A 31 15.01 -22.49 -17.06
N VAL A 32 14.16 -23.26 -17.75
CA VAL A 32 12.72 -22.94 -17.90
C VAL A 32 11.96 -23.16 -16.58
N LYS A 33 12.41 -24.08 -15.73
CA LYS A 33 11.80 -24.34 -14.42
C LYS A 33 12.18 -23.32 -13.33
N ASP A 34 13.25 -22.57 -13.55
CA ASP A 34 13.76 -21.60 -12.57
C ASP A 34 13.36 -20.13 -12.88
N LYS A 35 12.58 -19.88 -13.94
CA LYS A 35 12.12 -18.52 -14.26
C LYS A 35 11.00 -18.15 -13.28
N SER A 36 11.20 -17.05 -12.54
CA SER A 36 10.19 -16.48 -11.66
C SER A 36 9.00 -15.93 -12.46
N ASP A 37 7.82 -15.91 -11.83
CA ASP A 37 6.60 -15.38 -12.44
C ASP A 37 6.74 -13.87 -12.71
N PHE A 38 7.43 -13.16 -11.80
CA PHE A 38 7.69 -11.73 -11.91
C PHE A 38 9.16 -11.42 -11.62
N SER A 39 9.61 -10.26 -12.12
CA SER A 39 10.93 -9.71 -11.83
C SER A 39 10.80 -8.21 -11.56
N LEU A 40 11.35 -7.77 -10.43
CA LEU A 40 11.47 -6.36 -10.05
C LEU A 40 12.94 -6.00 -9.98
N ARG A 41 13.30 -4.87 -10.57
CA ARG A 41 14.64 -4.29 -10.52
C ARG A 41 14.57 -2.92 -9.87
N ILE A 42 15.17 -2.80 -8.70
CA ILE A 42 15.30 -1.55 -7.95
C ILE A 42 16.48 -0.79 -8.53
N SER A 43 16.26 0.41 -9.03
CA SER A 43 17.31 1.23 -9.66
C SER A 43 16.95 2.71 -9.63
N PRO A 44 17.93 3.62 -9.77
CA PRO A 44 17.66 5.03 -10.03
C PRO A 44 16.81 5.20 -11.29
N VAL A 45 15.82 6.09 -11.23
CA VAL A 45 14.89 6.41 -12.32
C VAL A 45 14.68 7.92 -12.40
N LYS A 46 14.31 8.40 -13.59
CA LYS A 46 13.91 9.78 -13.83
C LYS A 46 12.46 9.78 -14.31
N VAL A 47 11.60 10.45 -13.58
CA VAL A 47 10.18 10.57 -13.90
C VAL A 47 9.91 12.02 -14.30
N GLU A 48 9.68 12.27 -15.58
CA GLU A 48 9.23 13.58 -16.04
C GLU A 48 7.73 13.71 -15.84
N ILE A 49 7.32 14.34 -14.74
CA ILE A 49 5.91 14.50 -14.38
C ILE A 49 5.22 15.61 -15.19
N ALA A 50 5.98 16.60 -15.64
CA ALA A 50 5.56 17.67 -16.54
C ALA A 50 6.78 18.13 -17.38
N PRO A 51 6.60 18.81 -18.52
CA PRO A 51 7.71 19.29 -19.34
C PRO A 51 8.74 20.08 -18.54
N GLY A 52 9.97 19.55 -18.47
CA GLY A 52 11.07 20.15 -17.69
C GLY A 52 11.01 19.92 -16.17
N THR A 53 9.99 19.24 -15.64
CA THR A 53 9.91 18.86 -14.23
C THR A 53 10.23 17.37 -14.09
N VAL A 54 11.47 17.08 -13.76
CA VAL A 54 12.00 15.72 -13.65
C VAL A 54 12.25 15.37 -12.19
N ILE A 55 11.62 14.31 -11.71
CA ILE A 55 11.85 13.73 -10.40
C ILE A 55 12.94 12.67 -10.54
N GLU A 56 14.10 12.90 -9.93
CA GLU A 56 15.14 11.88 -9.80
C GLU A 56 14.90 11.08 -8.53
N THR A 57 14.70 9.76 -8.66
CA THR A 57 14.31 8.91 -7.56
C THR A 57 14.79 7.47 -7.76
N ILE A 58 14.43 6.56 -6.87
CA ILE A 58 14.57 5.12 -7.04
C ILE A 58 13.19 4.55 -7.39
N GLY A 59 13.13 3.60 -8.31
CA GLY A 59 11.87 2.97 -8.72
C GLY A 59 12.05 1.51 -9.13
N TYR A 60 10.99 0.90 -9.62
CA TYR A 60 11.01 -0.48 -10.07
C TYR A 60 10.99 -0.56 -11.60
N ASN A 61 11.87 -1.37 -12.17
CA ASN A 61 11.94 -1.63 -13.62
C ASN A 61 12.07 -0.37 -14.50
N GLY A 62 12.75 0.67 -13.97
CA GLY A 62 13.00 1.92 -14.68
C GLY A 62 11.84 2.91 -14.70
N ILE A 63 10.78 2.68 -13.91
CA ILE A 63 9.58 3.53 -13.83
C ILE A 63 9.12 3.72 -12.38
N ALA A 64 8.28 4.73 -12.12
CA ALA A 64 7.53 4.96 -10.90
C ALA A 64 6.16 5.59 -11.25
N PRO A 65 5.03 4.94 -10.89
CA PRO A 65 4.93 3.66 -10.19
C PRO A 65 5.55 2.50 -10.96
N GLY A 66 5.98 1.46 -10.23
CA GLY A 66 6.44 0.20 -10.78
C GLY A 66 5.34 -0.57 -11.53
N PRO A 67 5.67 -1.69 -12.19
CA PRO A 67 4.69 -2.45 -12.98
C PRO A 67 3.56 -3.02 -12.10
N ILE A 68 2.37 -3.14 -12.68
CA ILE A 68 1.26 -3.84 -12.02
C ILE A 68 1.59 -5.34 -11.97
N LEU A 69 1.66 -5.90 -10.77
CA LEU A 69 1.81 -7.34 -10.56
C LEU A 69 0.42 -7.96 -10.43
N ARG A 70 -0.03 -8.68 -11.46
CA ARG A 70 -1.34 -9.31 -11.45
C ARG A 70 -1.21 -10.80 -11.16
N MET A 71 -1.79 -11.24 -10.05
CA MET A 71 -1.69 -12.59 -9.51
C MET A 71 -3.08 -13.21 -9.42
N ARG A 72 -3.16 -14.53 -9.18
CA ARG A 72 -4.42 -15.22 -8.96
C ARG A 72 -4.48 -15.76 -7.54
N GLU A 73 -5.62 -15.56 -6.88
CA GLU A 73 -5.84 -16.02 -5.51
C GLU A 73 -5.57 -17.52 -5.34
N GLY A 74 -4.88 -17.87 -4.25
CA GLY A 74 -4.53 -19.24 -3.92
C GLY A 74 -3.40 -19.83 -4.77
N LYS A 75 -2.83 -19.08 -5.74
CA LYS A 75 -1.70 -19.55 -6.54
C LYS A 75 -0.38 -19.16 -5.89
N ARG A 76 0.56 -20.09 -5.87
CA ARG A 76 1.94 -19.78 -5.52
C ARG A 76 2.57 -18.96 -6.63
N VAL A 77 3.22 -17.89 -6.23
CA VAL A 77 3.97 -17.00 -7.11
C VAL A 77 5.41 -16.88 -6.65
N THR A 78 6.28 -16.54 -7.59
CA THR A 78 7.69 -16.26 -7.36
C THR A 78 8.04 -14.89 -7.96
N VAL A 79 8.78 -14.10 -7.19
CA VAL A 79 9.25 -12.77 -7.62
C VAL A 79 10.75 -12.69 -7.40
N ASP A 80 11.51 -12.46 -8.47
CA ASP A 80 12.93 -12.13 -8.38
C ASP A 80 13.07 -10.61 -8.20
N VAL A 81 13.70 -10.18 -7.12
CA VAL A 81 14.01 -8.77 -6.84
C VAL A 81 15.51 -8.57 -6.99
N HIS A 82 15.90 -7.70 -7.91
CA HIS A 82 17.28 -7.27 -8.15
C HIS A 82 17.46 -5.86 -7.60
N ASN A 83 18.49 -5.64 -6.84
CA ASN A 83 18.84 -4.34 -6.28
C ASN A 83 20.10 -3.80 -6.95
N ASP A 84 19.94 -2.77 -7.78
CA ASP A 84 21.06 -2.09 -8.46
C ASP A 84 21.51 -0.83 -7.71
N THR A 85 21.04 -0.61 -6.47
CA THR A 85 21.47 0.51 -5.62
C THR A 85 22.66 0.12 -4.76
N ASP A 86 23.27 1.09 -4.09
CA ASP A 86 24.42 0.90 -3.19
C ASP A 86 24.01 0.68 -1.73
N VAL A 87 22.70 0.56 -1.46
CA VAL A 87 22.13 0.33 -0.13
C VAL A 87 21.26 -0.92 -0.15
N ASP A 88 21.13 -1.57 1.01
CA ASP A 88 20.20 -2.69 1.16
C ASP A 88 18.77 -2.20 1.08
N GLU A 89 17.88 -3.00 0.47
CA GLU A 89 16.50 -2.65 0.17
C GLU A 89 15.53 -3.72 0.67
N LEU A 90 14.26 -3.36 0.76
CA LEU A 90 13.16 -4.25 1.12
C LEU A 90 12.01 -4.07 0.12
N VAL A 91 11.23 -5.13 -0.05
CA VAL A 91 9.92 -5.06 -0.75
C VAL A 91 8.88 -5.68 0.16
N HIS A 92 7.97 -4.86 0.63
CA HIS A 92 6.80 -5.31 1.39
C HIS A 92 5.62 -5.56 0.45
N TRP A 93 4.94 -6.69 0.68
CA TRP A 93 3.78 -7.14 -0.10
C TRP A 93 2.50 -6.76 0.66
N HIS A 94 2.20 -5.47 0.65
CA HIS A 94 1.17 -4.86 1.48
C HIS A 94 -0.22 -5.48 1.27
N GLY A 95 -0.84 -5.89 2.38
CA GLY A 95 -2.18 -6.48 2.40
C GLY A 95 -2.23 -7.96 2.00
N GLN A 96 -1.08 -8.65 1.94
CA GLN A 96 -1.00 -10.08 1.67
C GLN A 96 -0.86 -10.88 2.97
N PHE A 97 -1.54 -12.03 3.06
CA PHE A 97 -1.43 -12.98 4.19
C PHE A 97 -0.36 -14.02 3.85
N ILE A 98 0.88 -13.71 4.16
CA ILE A 98 2.06 -14.47 3.78
C ILE A 98 2.99 -14.68 4.98
N PRO A 99 3.93 -15.65 4.93
CA PRO A 99 4.85 -15.86 6.04
C PRO A 99 5.70 -14.62 6.35
N SER A 100 5.94 -14.34 7.63
CA SER A 100 6.65 -13.15 8.09
C SER A 100 8.06 -13.00 7.48
N ASN A 101 8.75 -14.12 7.22
CA ASN A 101 10.09 -14.10 6.63
C ASN A 101 10.14 -13.77 5.12
N VAL A 102 8.98 -13.49 4.51
CA VAL A 102 8.85 -13.02 3.12
C VAL A 102 7.97 -11.78 3.00
N ASP A 103 7.42 -11.28 4.11
CA ASP A 103 6.51 -10.14 4.13
C ASP A 103 7.16 -8.81 3.71
N GLY A 104 8.43 -8.64 4.01
CA GLY A 104 9.22 -7.51 3.52
C GLY A 104 9.65 -6.53 4.59
N THR A 105 9.68 -6.92 5.88
CA THR A 105 10.24 -6.10 6.96
C THR A 105 11.27 -6.87 7.77
N MET A 106 12.31 -6.18 8.25
CA MET A 106 13.35 -6.80 9.08
C MET A 106 12.81 -7.21 10.45
N GLU A 107 11.91 -6.43 11.01
CA GLU A 107 11.28 -6.63 12.32
C GLU A 107 10.52 -7.96 12.38
N GLU A 108 10.01 -8.41 11.25
CA GLU A 108 9.29 -9.69 11.08
C GLU A 108 10.22 -10.83 10.65
N GLY A 109 11.50 -10.54 10.40
CA GLY A 109 12.50 -11.53 10.02
C GLY A 109 12.67 -11.71 8.51
N THR A 110 12.15 -10.84 7.66
CA THR A 110 12.48 -10.83 6.22
C THR A 110 13.90 -10.30 6.03
N PRO A 111 14.83 -11.07 5.44
CA PRO A 111 16.15 -10.56 5.13
C PRO A 111 16.09 -9.52 4.01
N MET A 112 16.93 -8.49 4.08
CA MET A 112 17.02 -7.45 3.04
C MET A 112 17.49 -7.99 1.69
N VAL A 113 17.19 -7.29 0.62
CA VAL A 113 17.79 -7.47 -0.70
C VAL A 113 19.12 -6.73 -0.70
N PRO A 114 20.26 -7.42 -0.71
CA PRO A 114 21.55 -6.77 -0.53
C PRO A 114 21.83 -5.72 -1.61
N ALA A 115 22.60 -4.68 -1.26
CA ALA A 115 23.14 -3.74 -2.23
C ALA A 115 23.84 -4.48 -3.38
N ARG A 116 23.57 -4.11 -4.62
CA ARG A 116 24.09 -4.77 -5.83
C ARG A 116 23.80 -6.27 -5.90
N GLY A 117 22.77 -6.74 -5.18
CA GLY A 117 22.41 -8.14 -5.05
C GLY A 117 21.00 -8.47 -5.52
N GLN A 118 20.53 -9.62 -5.10
CA GLN A 118 19.19 -10.08 -5.46
C GLN A 118 18.59 -10.99 -4.40
N ARG A 119 17.26 -11.09 -4.41
CA ARG A 119 16.48 -12.01 -3.57
C ARG A 119 15.28 -12.55 -4.33
N LYS A 120 14.99 -13.83 -4.13
CA LYS A 120 13.77 -14.46 -4.61
C LYS A 120 12.75 -14.55 -3.47
N TYR A 121 11.56 -14.02 -3.71
CA TYR A 121 10.38 -14.19 -2.86
C TYR A 121 9.49 -15.28 -3.42
N SER A 122 8.84 -16.08 -2.57
CA SER A 122 7.84 -17.05 -2.98
C SER A 122 6.76 -17.16 -1.94
N PHE A 123 5.52 -16.91 -2.34
CA PHE A 123 4.35 -16.94 -1.46
C PHE A 123 3.10 -17.40 -2.23
N VAL A 124 2.03 -17.68 -1.49
CA VAL A 124 0.70 -17.91 -2.07
C VAL A 124 -0.06 -16.61 -2.01
N ALA A 125 -0.45 -16.06 -3.18
CA ALA A 125 -1.16 -14.80 -3.26
C ALA A 125 -2.54 -14.90 -2.60
N ARG A 126 -2.78 -14.16 -1.54
CA ARG A 126 -4.05 -14.06 -0.80
C ARG A 126 -4.02 -12.89 0.21
N PRO A 127 -5.17 -12.27 0.51
CA PRO A 127 -6.47 -12.45 -0.11
C PRO A 127 -6.58 -11.73 -1.46
N ALA A 128 -7.65 -12.02 -2.21
CA ALA A 128 -7.99 -11.30 -3.43
C ALA A 128 -8.22 -9.80 -3.18
N GLY A 129 -8.08 -8.98 -4.22
CA GLY A 129 -8.35 -7.54 -4.20
C GLY A 129 -7.20 -6.68 -4.69
N THR A 130 -7.39 -5.38 -4.58
CA THR A 130 -6.38 -4.36 -4.88
C THR A 130 -5.41 -4.24 -3.72
N ARG A 131 -4.23 -4.78 -3.91
CA ARG A 131 -3.10 -4.70 -3.00
C ARG A 131 -2.01 -3.85 -3.66
N TRP A 132 -0.89 -3.68 -3.00
CA TRP A 132 0.24 -2.99 -3.57
C TRP A 132 1.56 -3.52 -3.01
N TYR A 133 2.66 -3.11 -3.57
CA TYR A 133 3.99 -3.41 -3.05
C TYR A 133 4.81 -2.13 -3.00
N HIS A 134 5.65 -2.03 -1.99
CA HIS A 134 6.48 -0.84 -1.79
C HIS A 134 7.73 -1.19 -0.99
N THR A 135 8.69 -0.26 -0.95
CA THR A 135 9.83 -0.40 -0.06
C THR A 135 9.39 -0.25 1.40
N HIS A 136 10.02 -1.01 2.28
CA HIS A 136 9.89 -0.85 3.73
C HIS A 136 11.26 -0.54 4.36
N ALA A 137 12.19 -0.01 3.55
CA ALA A 137 13.48 0.43 4.03
C ALA A 137 13.32 1.69 4.87
N PHE A 138 14.01 1.73 6.00
CA PHE A 138 14.04 2.88 6.90
C PHE A 138 14.64 4.10 6.19
N ALA A 139 13.97 5.24 6.25
CA ALA A 139 14.41 6.50 5.68
C ALA A 139 15.02 7.43 6.73
N GLY A 140 14.40 7.54 7.91
CA GLY A 140 14.78 8.47 8.96
C GLY A 140 14.76 9.91 8.46
N GLU A 141 15.92 10.58 8.50
CA GLU A 141 16.09 11.95 7.99
C GLU A 141 16.45 12.02 6.50
N HIS A 142 16.61 10.87 5.83
CA HIS A 142 17.00 10.77 4.42
C HIS A 142 15.76 10.76 3.51
N LEU A 143 15.33 11.93 3.06
CA LEU A 143 14.13 12.08 2.22
C LEU A 143 14.32 11.57 0.77
N ASP A 144 15.46 11.03 0.45
CA ASP A 144 15.80 10.34 -0.81
C ASP A 144 15.71 8.81 -0.70
N ARG A 145 15.18 8.27 0.41
CA ARG A 145 15.09 6.83 0.71
C ARG A 145 13.69 6.42 1.17
N GLY A 146 13.52 5.10 1.31
CA GLY A 146 12.28 4.52 1.83
C GLY A 146 11.07 4.99 1.04
N MET A 147 9.97 5.19 1.72
CA MET A 147 8.71 5.61 1.10
C MET A 147 8.72 7.01 0.47
N TYR A 148 9.78 7.81 0.63
CA TYR A 148 9.90 9.07 -0.12
C TYR A 148 10.30 8.86 -1.58
N THR A 149 10.71 7.65 -1.98
CA THR A 149 11.11 7.29 -3.33
C THR A 149 9.95 6.81 -4.21
N GLY A 150 10.19 6.52 -5.47
CA GLY A 150 9.26 5.91 -6.42
C GLY A 150 9.11 4.39 -6.31
N GLN A 151 9.55 3.78 -5.20
CA GLN A 151 9.54 2.34 -4.99
C GLN A 151 8.17 1.84 -4.52
N TYR A 152 7.16 1.94 -5.37
CA TYR A 152 5.80 1.44 -5.15
C TYR A 152 5.15 1.00 -6.45
N GLY A 153 4.16 0.12 -6.37
CA GLY A 153 3.36 -0.33 -7.51
C GLY A 153 2.14 -1.16 -7.08
N PHE A 154 1.16 -1.28 -7.96
CA PHE A 154 -0.03 -2.10 -7.69
C PHE A 154 0.30 -3.60 -7.72
N LEU A 155 -0.27 -4.32 -6.77
CA LEU A 155 -0.38 -5.77 -6.74
C LEU A 155 -1.87 -6.11 -6.75
N VAL A 156 -2.33 -6.77 -7.80
CA VAL A 156 -3.73 -7.18 -7.91
C VAL A 156 -3.81 -8.69 -7.78
N VAL A 157 -4.62 -9.14 -6.84
CA VAL A 157 -4.92 -10.56 -6.70
C VAL A 157 -6.33 -10.79 -7.22
N ASP A 158 -6.41 -11.37 -8.41
CA ASP A 158 -7.70 -11.73 -9.00
C ASP A 158 -8.37 -12.84 -8.18
N PRO A 159 -9.68 -12.70 -7.85
CA PRO A 159 -10.40 -13.72 -7.13
C PRO A 159 -10.53 -15.01 -7.92
N ALA A 160 -10.84 -16.11 -7.23
CA ALA A 160 -11.08 -17.40 -7.88
C ALA A 160 -12.33 -17.41 -8.76
N SER A 161 -13.32 -16.54 -8.46
CA SER A 161 -14.54 -16.29 -9.24
C SER A 161 -14.41 -15.01 -10.06
N GLU A 162 -15.21 -14.90 -11.13
CA GLU A 162 -15.22 -13.75 -12.04
C GLU A 162 -15.40 -12.43 -11.29
N PRO A 163 -14.59 -11.39 -11.62
CA PRO A 163 -14.76 -10.06 -11.07
C PRO A 163 -16.05 -9.41 -11.58
N GLY A 164 -16.49 -8.34 -10.89
CA GLY A 164 -17.74 -7.64 -11.16
C GLY A 164 -17.88 -7.05 -12.57
N ASN A 165 -19.08 -6.58 -12.88
CA ASN A 165 -19.44 -6.06 -14.21
C ASN A 165 -19.00 -4.59 -14.37
N TYR A 166 -17.92 -4.34 -15.13
CA TYR A 166 -17.44 -3.02 -15.55
C TYR A 166 -16.85 -3.11 -16.97
N ASP A 167 -16.83 -1.98 -17.67
CA ASP A 167 -16.39 -1.90 -19.07
C ASP A 167 -14.90 -1.58 -19.20
N GLN A 168 -14.33 -0.92 -18.17
CA GLN A 168 -12.95 -0.47 -18.16
C GLN A 168 -12.40 -0.50 -16.74
N GLU A 169 -11.13 -0.84 -16.59
CA GLU A 169 -10.38 -0.83 -15.32
C GLU A 169 -9.23 0.16 -15.41
N ILE A 170 -9.15 1.09 -14.45
CA ILE A 170 -8.15 2.16 -14.41
C ILE A 170 -7.44 2.15 -13.06
N PHE A 171 -6.11 2.15 -13.10
CA PHE A 171 -5.25 2.20 -11.92
C PHE A 171 -4.67 3.59 -11.73
N LEU A 172 -4.89 4.21 -10.58
CA LEU A 172 -4.40 5.55 -10.27
C LEU A 172 -3.78 5.58 -8.87
N ALA A 173 -2.48 5.82 -8.83
CA ALA A 173 -1.74 6.05 -7.60
C ALA A 173 -1.47 7.54 -7.43
N ALA A 174 -1.97 8.12 -6.35
CA ALA A 174 -1.69 9.50 -5.98
C ALA A 174 -0.34 9.56 -5.25
N ARG A 175 0.49 10.52 -5.63
CA ARG A 175 1.85 10.65 -5.09
C ARG A 175 2.24 12.11 -4.90
N HIS A 176 2.91 12.39 -3.76
CA HIS A 176 3.59 13.65 -3.48
C HIS A 176 5.09 13.49 -3.70
N TRP A 177 5.75 14.51 -4.28
CA TRP A 177 7.15 14.50 -4.67
C TRP A 177 7.90 15.74 -4.17
N GLY A 178 9.23 15.65 -4.14
CA GLY A 178 10.08 16.74 -3.67
C GLY A 178 9.91 16.99 -2.16
N PRO A 179 10.07 15.95 -1.32
CA PRO A 179 9.89 16.12 0.13
C PRO A 179 10.96 17.04 0.72
N SER A 180 10.56 17.86 1.68
CA SER A 180 11.45 18.69 2.48
C SER A 180 10.98 18.74 3.93
N LEU A 181 11.92 18.73 4.88
CA LEU A 181 11.60 18.88 6.30
C LEU A 181 11.28 20.35 6.62
N ALA A 182 10.13 20.56 7.23
CA ALA A 182 9.66 21.84 7.70
C ALA A 182 9.46 21.81 9.22
N HIS A 183 10.03 22.76 9.95
CA HIS A 183 9.77 22.90 11.37
C HIS A 183 8.59 23.85 11.59
N LEU A 184 7.49 23.31 12.13
CA LEU A 184 6.28 24.06 12.41
C LEU A 184 6.33 24.66 13.83
N GLY A 185 5.83 25.88 13.96
CA GLY A 185 5.56 26.52 15.25
C GLY A 185 4.21 26.09 15.82
N PRO A 186 3.84 26.66 17.02
CA PRO A 186 2.52 26.43 17.58
C PRO A 186 1.36 26.73 16.59
N PRO A 187 0.27 25.95 16.61
CA PRO A 187 -0.07 24.88 17.56
C PRO A 187 0.54 23.51 17.21
N ASN A 188 1.05 23.30 15.99
CA ASN A 188 1.42 21.97 15.51
C ASN A 188 2.82 21.53 15.93
N ASN A 189 3.65 22.40 16.44
CA ASN A 189 5.00 22.14 16.93
C ASN A 189 5.74 20.91 16.36
N GLY A 190 7.02 21.10 16.01
CA GLY A 190 7.90 20.02 15.60
C GLY A 190 8.09 19.94 14.08
N TRP A 191 8.56 18.80 13.60
CA TRP A 191 8.93 18.57 12.21
C TRP A 191 7.79 17.91 11.44
N GLU A 192 7.57 18.39 10.21
CA GLU A 192 6.63 17.84 9.24
C GLU A 192 7.28 17.77 7.86
N ILE A 193 6.68 17.05 6.93
CA ILE A 193 7.14 16.97 5.54
C ILE A 193 6.27 17.89 4.68
N ALA A 194 6.93 18.75 3.90
CA ALA A 194 6.31 19.52 2.84
C ALA A 194 6.70 18.95 1.47
N TYR A 195 5.85 19.12 0.45
CA TYR A 195 6.06 18.61 -0.89
C TYR A 195 5.91 19.70 -1.94
N GLU A 196 6.75 19.62 -2.97
CA GLU A 196 6.76 20.61 -4.06
C GLU A 196 5.79 20.27 -5.18
N HIS A 197 5.65 18.97 -5.48
CA HIS A 197 4.89 18.46 -6.64
C HIS A 197 3.97 17.32 -6.27
N CYS A 198 2.95 17.11 -7.12
CA CYS A 198 2.04 15.99 -7.02
C CYS A 198 1.86 15.34 -8.40
N SER A 199 1.47 14.07 -8.41
CA SER A 199 1.11 13.35 -9.62
C SER A 199 0.04 12.30 -9.39
N MET A 200 -0.67 11.94 -10.46
CA MET A 200 -1.41 10.69 -10.58
C MET A 200 -0.60 9.76 -11.48
N ASN A 201 -0.18 8.61 -10.93
CA ASN A 201 0.84 7.78 -11.53
C ASN A 201 2.13 8.59 -11.77
N ASP A 202 2.60 8.66 -13.01
CA ASP A 202 3.85 9.32 -13.41
C ASP A 202 3.67 10.73 -13.98
N LYS A 203 2.43 11.30 -13.96
CA LYS A 203 2.15 12.60 -14.58
C LYS A 203 1.39 13.55 -13.66
N ALA A 204 1.78 14.81 -13.69
CA ALA A 204 1.02 15.89 -13.10
C ALA A 204 -0.21 16.22 -13.97
N LEU A 205 -1.23 16.79 -13.34
CA LEU A 205 -2.48 17.17 -13.99
C LEU A 205 -2.24 17.98 -15.27
N GLY A 206 -2.84 17.54 -16.36
CA GLY A 206 -2.75 18.18 -17.68
C GLY A 206 -1.52 17.79 -18.51
N HIS A 207 -0.62 16.94 -17.98
CA HIS A 207 0.62 16.52 -18.66
C HIS A 207 0.65 15.04 -19.04
N GLY A 208 -0.35 14.25 -18.61
CA GLY A 208 -0.54 12.86 -19.04
C GLY A 208 -1.60 12.70 -20.11
N GLU A 209 -1.67 11.50 -20.67
CA GLU A 209 -2.78 11.14 -21.56
C GLU A 209 -4.10 11.13 -20.78
N PRO A 210 -5.18 11.71 -21.31
CA PRO A 210 -6.47 11.67 -20.64
C PRO A 210 -7.04 10.26 -20.60
N ILE A 211 -7.78 9.96 -19.55
CA ILE A 211 -8.59 8.75 -19.47
C ILE A 211 -9.76 8.91 -20.41
N ARG A 212 -9.79 8.13 -21.48
CA ARG A 212 -10.84 8.20 -22.49
C ARG A 212 -11.99 7.27 -22.13
N VAL A 213 -13.20 7.82 -22.07
CA VAL A 213 -14.41 7.09 -21.69
C VAL A 213 -15.54 7.35 -22.72
N LYS A 214 -16.56 6.49 -22.70
CA LYS A 214 -17.79 6.68 -23.48
C LYS A 214 -18.96 6.90 -22.53
N GLN A 215 -19.95 7.65 -22.99
CA GLN A 215 -21.21 7.80 -22.25
C GLN A 215 -21.84 6.41 -21.98
N GLY A 216 -22.32 6.21 -20.77
CA GLY A 216 -22.92 4.97 -20.30
C GLY A 216 -21.93 3.88 -19.87
N GLN A 217 -20.62 4.07 -20.04
CA GLN A 217 -19.65 3.12 -19.51
C GLN A 217 -19.62 3.11 -17.98
N ARG A 218 -19.33 1.93 -17.44
CA ARG A 218 -19.03 1.72 -16.03
C ARG A 218 -17.52 1.53 -15.90
N VAL A 219 -16.84 2.50 -15.32
CA VAL A 219 -15.38 2.48 -15.15
C VAL A 219 -15.03 2.13 -13.72
N LEU A 220 -14.27 1.06 -13.52
CA LEU A 220 -13.70 0.70 -12.25
C LEU A 220 -12.38 1.46 -12.07
N PHE A 221 -12.35 2.35 -11.11
CA PHE A 221 -11.13 3.00 -10.64
C PHE A 221 -10.57 2.23 -9.45
N ARG A 222 -9.31 1.82 -9.55
CA ARG A 222 -8.51 1.32 -8.44
C ARG A 222 -7.58 2.42 -8.00
N LEU A 223 -7.94 3.03 -6.88
CA LEU A 223 -7.27 4.21 -6.35
C LEU A 223 -6.35 3.80 -5.20
N LEU A 224 -5.14 4.33 -5.19
CA LEU A 224 -4.14 4.12 -4.14
C LEU A 224 -3.59 5.47 -3.70
N ASN A 225 -3.56 5.73 -2.40
CA ASN A 225 -2.73 6.77 -1.85
C ASN A 225 -1.32 6.23 -1.58
N ALA A 226 -0.39 6.48 -2.49
CA ALA A 226 1.01 6.06 -2.38
C ALA A 226 1.92 7.15 -1.79
N SER A 227 1.36 8.22 -1.21
CA SER A 227 2.13 9.26 -0.55
C SER A 227 2.89 8.73 0.67
N ALA A 228 3.97 9.38 1.06
CA ALA A 228 4.73 8.97 2.22
C ALA A 228 4.14 9.49 3.54
N THR A 229 3.45 10.65 3.52
CA THR A 229 2.92 11.28 4.75
C THR A 229 1.59 12.02 4.58
N GLU A 230 1.02 12.14 3.35
CA GLU A 230 -0.14 12.98 3.10
C GLU A 230 -1.40 12.17 2.81
N ASP A 231 -2.47 12.44 3.54
CA ASP A 231 -3.82 11.97 3.19
C ASP A 231 -4.34 12.74 1.98
N ILE A 232 -5.18 12.11 1.17
CA ILE A 232 -5.73 12.72 -0.02
C ILE A 232 -7.26 12.68 -0.05
N LYS A 233 -7.86 13.65 -0.72
CA LYS A 233 -9.29 13.69 -1.00
C LYS A 233 -9.49 13.83 -2.50
N LEU A 234 -10.05 12.81 -3.14
CA LEU A 234 -10.24 12.76 -4.58
C LEU A 234 -11.70 12.95 -4.96
N ALA A 235 -11.93 13.74 -5.99
CA ALA A 235 -13.23 13.91 -6.62
C ALA A 235 -13.12 13.82 -8.14
N LEU A 236 -14.15 13.31 -8.80
CA LEU A 236 -14.36 13.45 -10.24
C LEU A 236 -15.54 14.39 -10.45
N ALA A 237 -15.24 15.59 -10.91
CA ALA A 237 -16.28 16.63 -11.10
C ALA A 237 -17.47 16.10 -11.89
N GLY A 238 -18.70 16.37 -11.40
CA GLY A 238 -19.94 15.93 -12.04
C GLY A 238 -20.28 14.45 -11.88
N HIS A 239 -19.49 13.65 -11.18
CA HIS A 239 -19.70 12.20 -11.03
C HIS A 239 -19.62 11.78 -9.56
N LYS A 240 -20.04 10.55 -9.27
CA LYS A 240 -19.95 9.93 -7.95
C LYS A 240 -19.16 8.63 -8.03
N PHE A 241 -18.45 8.34 -6.96
CA PHE A 241 -17.77 7.07 -6.76
C PHE A 241 -18.69 6.10 -6.01
N LYS A 242 -19.12 5.03 -6.67
CA LYS A 242 -19.75 3.90 -5.99
C LYS A 242 -18.64 2.99 -5.45
N VAL A 243 -18.34 3.09 -4.16
CA VAL A 243 -17.29 2.32 -3.51
C VAL A 243 -17.71 0.87 -3.40
N LEU A 244 -16.90 -0.04 -3.95
CA LEU A 244 -17.13 -1.48 -3.93
C LEU A 244 -16.20 -2.20 -2.94
N ALA A 245 -14.98 -1.68 -2.75
CA ALA A 245 -14.01 -2.25 -1.83
C ALA A 245 -13.14 -1.16 -1.19
N LEU A 246 -12.70 -1.40 0.03
CA LEU A 246 -11.70 -0.63 0.76
C LEU A 246 -10.52 -1.55 1.08
N ASP A 247 -9.30 -1.07 0.86
CA ASP A 247 -8.06 -1.83 1.00
C ASP A 247 -8.11 -3.20 0.31
N GLY A 248 -8.79 -3.25 -0.86
CA GLY A 248 -9.00 -4.45 -1.64
C GLY A 248 -9.99 -5.46 -1.06
N ASN A 249 -10.67 -5.14 0.03
CA ASN A 249 -11.70 -5.99 0.62
C ASN A 249 -13.10 -5.44 0.27
N PRO A 250 -14.03 -6.26 -0.26
CA PRO A 250 -15.38 -5.83 -0.57
C PRO A 250 -16.10 -5.23 0.65
N VAL A 251 -16.80 -4.12 0.45
CA VAL A 251 -17.60 -3.53 1.52
C VAL A 251 -18.98 -4.19 1.60
N PRO A 252 -19.55 -4.36 2.83
CA PRO A 252 -20.89 -4.94 3.01
C PRO A 252 -21.99 -4.13 2.31
N SER A 253 -21.88 -2.80 2.35
CA SER A 253 -22.86 -1.87 1.79
C SER A 253 -22.22 -0.88 0.82
N PRO A 254 -22.14 -1.18 -0.48
CA PRO A 254 -21.62 -0.24 -1.48
C PRO A 254 -22.43 1.06 -1.50
N GLN A 255 -21.78 2.20 -1.29
CA GLN A 255 -22.39 3.52 -1.26
C GLN A 255 -21.72 4.44 -2.29
N GLU A 256 -22.48 5.48 -2.71
CA GLU A 256 -21.98 6.54 -3.57
C GLU A 256 -21.51 7.72 -2.75
N VAL A 257 -20.32 8.23 -3.07
CA VAL A 257 -19.74 9.42 -2.47
C VAL A 257 -19.29 10.40 -3.56
N ASP A 258 -19.36 11.69 -3.27
CA ASP A 258 -18.85 12.73 -4.17
C ASP A 258 -17.34 12.91 -4.05
N VAL A 259 -16.80 12.63 -2.85
CA VAL A 259 -15.37 12.73 -2.53
C VAL A 259 -14.94 11.47 -1.80
N LEU A 260 -13.86 10.85 -2.26
CA LEU A 260 -13.15 9.78 -1.56
C LEU A 260 -12.01 10.37 -0.74
N GLN A 261 -11.94 10.05 0.54
CA GLN A 261 -10.77 10.29 1.36
C GLN A 261 -9.97 9.00 1.46
N LEU A 262 -8.66 9.09 1.26
CA LEU A 262 -7.73 7.98 1.43
C LEU A 262 -6.56 8.46 2.30
N GLY A 263 -6.41 7.87 3.48
CA GLY A 263 -5.20 7.96 4.27
C GLY A 263 -4.01 7.33 3.54
N VAL A 264 -2.81 7.58 4.02
CA VAL A 264 -1.60 6.96 3.42
C VAL A 264 -1.75 5.45 3.38
N ALA A 265 -1.44 4.83 2.23
CA ALA A 265 -1.56 3.41 1.93
C ALA A 265 -2.99 2.86 1.74
N GLU A 266 -4.02 3.63 1.99
CA GLU A 266 -5.38 3.19 1.71
C GLU A 266 -5.63 3.02 0.21
N ARG A 267 -6.47 2.03 -0.11
CA ARG A 267 -6.95 1.77 -1.47
C ARG A 267 -8.47 1.79 -1.47
N ALA A 268 -9.04 2.28 -2.57
CA ALA A 268 -10.46 2.16 -2.85
C ALA A 268 -10.69 1.65 -4.26
N ASP A 269 -11.55 0.65 -4.39
CA ASP A 269 -12.08 0.21 -5.67
C ASP A 269 -13.48 0.81 -5.82
N ALA A 270 -13.64 1.70 -6.79
CA ALA A 270 -14.89 2.41 -6.99
C ALA A 270 -15.32 2.40 -8.46
N VAL A 271 -16.58 2.09 -8.70
CA VAL A 271 -17.18 2.21 -10.04
C VAL A 271 -17.79 3.59 -10.20
N VAL A 272 -17.49 4.21 -11.32
CA VAL A 272 -18.13 5.45 -11.77
C VAL A 272 -18.93 5.17 -13.03
N GLU A 273 -20.19 5.58 -13.02
CA GLU A 273 -21.03 5.56 -14.22
C GLU A 273 -20.81 6.85 -15.02
N MET A 274 -20.32 6.70 -16.24
CA MET A 274 -19.96 7.83 -17.12
C MET A 274 -21.20 8.41 -17.78
N ASN A 275 -21.98 9.22 -17.04
CA ASN A 275 -23.27 9.75 -17.47
C ASN A 275 -23.28 11.26 -17.75
N GLN A 276 -22.13 11.94 -17.62
CA GLN A 276 -21.98 13.39 -17.79
C GLN A 276 -20.99 13.70 -18.91
N PRO A 277 -21.38 13.70 -20.20
CA PRO A 277 -20.47 13.98 -21.30
C PRO A 277 -19.73 15.31 -21.15
N GLY A 278 -18.42 15.31 -21.39
CA GLY A 278 -17.58 16.49 -21.24
C GLY A 278 -16.10 16.13 -21.10
N VAL A 279 -15.31 17.12 -20.73
CA VAL A 279 -13.92 16.96 -20.30
C VAL A 279 -13.84 17.36 -18.83
N TRP A 280 -13.39 16.47 -17.98
CA TRP A 280 -13.46 16.61 -16.53
C TRP A 280 -12.10 16.39 -15.88
N ILE A 281 -11.92 16.92 -14.66
CA ILE A 281 -10.77 16.61 -13.82
C ILE A 281 -11.21 15.59 -12.77
N LEU A 282 -10.49 14.46 -12.70
CA LEU A 282 -10.40 13.62 -11.52
C LEU A 282 -9.16 14.07 -10.75
N GLY A 283 -9.31 14.60 -9.55
CA GLY A 283 -8.17 15.17 -8.84
C GLY A 283 -8.45 15.49 -7.38
N SER A 284 -7.44 16.07 -6.72
CA SER A 284 -7.58 16.46 -5.32
C SER A 284 -8.65 17.53 -5.12
N ALA A 285 -9.45 17.36 -4.06
CA ALA A 285 -10.37 18.38 -3.58
C ALA A 285 -9.64 19.57 -2.91
N ASN A 286 -8.36 19.41 -2.58
CA ASN A 286 -7.48 20.48 -2.13
C ASN A 286 -6.91 21.24 -3.35
N ASP A 287 -7.18 22.54 -3.43
CA ASP A 287 -6.77 23.37 -4.55
C ASP A 287 -5.25 23.46 -4.70
N ASP A 288 -4.50 23.50 -3.59
CA ASP A 288 -3.03 23.57 -3.60
C ASP A 288 -2.41 22.27 -4.14
N GLU A 289 -2.92 21.11 -3.72
CA GLU A 289 -2.46 19.83 -4.25
C GLU A 289 -2.79 19.69 -5.73
N ARG A 290 -3.98 20.12 -6.14
CA ARG A 290 -4.38 20.09 -7.55
C ARG A 290 -3.51 21.04 -8.38
N ALA A 291 -3.19 22.22 -7.86
CA ALA A 291 -2.27 23.16 -8.50
C ALA A 291 -0.83 22.59 -8.60
N LYS A 292 -0.42 21.77 -7.64
CA LYS A 292 0.87 21.04 -7.67
C LYS A 292 0.85 19.82 -8.61
N GLY A 293 -0.31 19.46 -9.19
CA GLY A 293 -0.42 18.39 -10.18
C GLY A 293 -1.25 17.18 -9.77
N MET A 294 -1.92 17.16 -8.61
CA MET A 294 -2.72 16.01 -8.16
C MET A 294 -4.02 15.89 -8.96
N GLY A 295 -3.97 15.14 -10.06
CA GLY A 295 -5.14 14.85 -10.86
C GLY A 295 -4.82 14.28 -12.24
N VAL A 296 -5.87 13.91 -12.96
CA VAL A 296 -5.84 13.41 -14.34
C VAL A 296 -7.08 13.89 -15.07
N ILE A 297 -6.99 14.09 -16.39
CA ILE A 297 -8.11 14.47 -17.23
C ILE A 297 -8.91 13.23 -17.61
N VAL A 298 -10.24 13.33 -17.50
CA VAL A 298 -11.21 12.33 -18.00
C VAL A 298 -11.97 12.94 -19.18
N GLU A 299 -11.80 12.36 -20.37
CA GLU A 299 -12.34 12.87 -21.63
C GLU A 299 -13.37 11.90 -22.19
N TYR A 300 -14.58 12.38 -22.41
CA TYR A 300 -15.60 11.60 -23.09
C TYR A 300 -15.40 11.59 -24.60
N ALA A 301 -15.65 10.46 -25.23
CA ALA A 301 -15.57 10.31 -26.69
C ALA A 301 -16.42 11.36 -27.40
N GLY A 302 -15.80 12.08 -28.35
CA GLY A 302 -16.42 13.15 -29.10
C GLY A 302 -16.58 14.46 -28.34
N GLN A 303 -16.05 14.57 -27.14
CA GLN A 303 -15.98 15.83 -26.39
C GLN A 303 -14.57 16.42 -26.50
N SER A 304 -14.49 17.74 -26.38
CA SER A 304 -13.22 18.49 -26.36
C SER A 304 -13.44 19.81 -25.61
N GLY A 305 -12.36 20.49 -25.26
CA GLY A 305 -12.36 21.78 -24.57
C GLY A 305 -11.62 21.76 -23.25
N GLU A 306 -11.71 22.84 -22.51
CA GLU A 306 -11.05 22.98 -21.21
C GLU A 306 -11.61 22.00 -20.19
N PRO A 307 -10.75 21.31 -19.41
CA PRO A 307 -11.17 20.40 -18.36
C PRO A 307 -11.94 21.14 -17.25
N LYS A 308 -13.10 20.61 -16.89
CA LYS A 308 -13.98 21.21 -15.88
C LYS A 308 -13.66 20.67 -14.50
N TRP A 309 -13.61 21.58 -13.53
CA TRP A 309 -13.52 21.29 -12.11
C TRP A 309 -14.63 22.02 -11.35
N ASN A 310 -15.57 21.28 -10.81
CA ASN A 310 -16.62 21.82 -9.96
C ASN A 310 -17.18 20.71 -9.06
N PRO A 311 -16.37 20.10 -8.19
CA PRO A 311 -16.87 19.09 -7.25
C PRO A 311 -17.71 19.78 -6.17
N VAL A 312 -18.67 19.07 -5.63
CA VAL A 312 -19.38 19.49 -4.42
C VAL A 312 -18.50 19.11 -3.23
N PRO A 313 -17.97 20.08 -2.45
CA PRO A 313 -17.21 19.76 -1.26
C PRO A 313 -18.06 18.93 -0.28
N PRO A 314 -17.50 17.92 0.38
CA PRO A 314 -18.22 17.16 1.39
C PRO A 314 -18.62 18.11 2.54
N ARG A 315 -19.88 18.07 2.95
CA ARG A 315 -20.40 18.88 4.06
C ARG A 315 -19.97 18.32 5.42
N VAL A 316 -19.58 17.03 5.44
CA VAL A 316 -19.17 16.28 6.64
C VAL A 316 -17.86 15.55 6.36
N PRO A 317 -17.03 15.25 7.38
CA PRO A 317 -15.87 14.40 7.23
C PRO A 317 -16.25 13.06 6.60
N PHE A 318 -15.30 12.44 5.89
CA PHE A 318 -15.47 11.10 5.32
C PHE A 318 -15.77 10.09 6.44
N ASP A 319 -16.78 9.27 6.24
CA ASP A 319 -17.29 8.35 7.23
C ASP A 319 -17.30 6.92 6.69
N TYR A 320 -16.34 6.10 7.13
CA TYR A 320 -16.26 4.70 6.72
C TYR A 320 -17.51 3.91 7.12
N THR A 321 -18.21 4.30 8.20
CA THR A 321 -19.32 3.50 8.75
C THR A 321 -20.50 3.36 7.80
N ILE A 322 -20.63 4.25 6.80
CA ILE A 322 -21.68 4.15 5.78
C ILE A 322 -21.56 2.89 4.91
N PHE A 323 -20.37 2.30 4.84
CA PHE A 323 -20.09 1.08 4.06
C PHE A 323 -20.32 -0.20 4.87
N GLY A 324 -20.62 -0.08 6.16
CA GLY A 324 -20.78 -1.20 7.08
C GLY A 324 -22.08 -1.98 6.92
N SER A 325 -22.14 -3.12 7.58
CA SER A 325 -23.34 -3.92 7.75
C SER A 325 -24.24 -3.35 8.86
N SER A 326 -25.52 -3.67 8.82
CA SER A 326 -26.45 -3.44 9.92
C SER A 326 -26.32 -4.47 11.07
N GLU A 327 -25.53 -5.52 10.85
CA GLU A 327 -25.29 -6.54 11.86
C GLU A 327 -24.32 -6.02 12.93
N LYS A 328 -24.40 -6.56 14.13
CA LYS A 328 -23.45 -6.23 15.19
C LYS A 328 -22.14 -7.01 14.97
N ALA A 329 -21.00 -6.34 15.11
CA ALA A 329 -19.70 -7.01 15.11
C ALA A 329 -19.64 -8.09 16.22
N PRO A 330 -18.97 -9.23 15.97
CA PRO A 330 -18.79 -10.26 16.99
C PRO A 330 -18.05 -9.69 18.23
N GLU A 331 -18.35 -10.25 19.39
CA GLU A 331 -17.62 -9.88 20.61
C GLU A 331 -16.17 -10.43 20.52
N PRO A 332 -15.15 -9.63 20.89
CA PRO A 332 -13.78 -10.08 20.91
C PRO A 332 -13.51 -11.02 22.09
N ASP A 333 -12.52 -11.90 21.98
CA ASP A 333 -12.00 -12.67 23.12
C ASP A 333 -11.24 -11.77 24.12
N GLU A 334 -10.50 -10.78 23.58
CA GLU A 334 -9.71 -9.85 24.38
C GLU A 334 -9.79 -8.43 23.79
N ARG A 335 -9.71 -7.41 24.69
CA ARG A 335 -9.64 -5.99 24.32
C ARG A 335 -8.29 -5.44 24.76
N VAL A 336 -7.67 -4.63 23.89
CA VAL A 336 -6.36 -4.03 24.14
C VAL A 336 -6.45 -2.54 23.84
N GLU A 337 -6.12 -1.71 24.83
CA GLU A 337 -6.11 -0.25 24.68
C GLU A 337 -4.73 0.21 24.20
N LEU A 338 -4.71 0.97 23.09
CA LEU A 338 -3.50 1.56 22.51
C LEU A 338 -3.66 3.07 22.44
N THR A 339 -2.84 3.79 23.18
CA THR A 339 -2.82 5.26 23.20
C THR A 339 -1.64 5.78 22.40
N PHE A 340 -1.90 6.71 21.51
CA PHE A 340 -0.91 7.31 20.60
C PHE A 340 -0.69 8.78 20.96
N GLU A 341 0.57 9.13 21.16
CA GLU A 341 0.97 10.49 21.51
C GLU A 341 2.20 10.91 20.69
N LYS A 342 2.22 12.20 20.30
CA LYS A 342 3.36 12.87 19.66
C LYS A 342 4.13 13.62 20.71
N ILE A 343 5.43 13.37 20.81
CA ILE A 343 6.38 14.17 21.56
C ILE A 343 7.04 15.09 20.53
N PRO A 344 6.67 16.40 20.48
CA PRO A 344 7.21 17.29 19.48
C PRO A 344 8.71 17.45 19.63
N GLY A 345 9.42 17.43 18.51
CA GLY A 345 10.81 17.79 18.43
C GLY A 345 11.03 19.30 18.56
N ASN A 346 12.27 19.69 18.57
CA ASN A 346 12.70 21.07 18.53
C ASN A 346 13.64 21.27 17.32
N ARG A 347 14.32 22.42 17.24
CA ARG A 347 15.25 22.67 16.12
C ARG A 347 16.49 21.75 16.05
N VAL A 348 16.69 20.91 17.06
CA VAL A 348 17.84 19.99 17.19
C VAL A 348 17.41 18.54 17.18
N THR A 349 16.18 18.23 17.63
CA THR A 349 15.65 16.88 17.75
C THR A 349 14.38 16.73 16.91
N TYR A 350 14.19 15.56 16.28
CA TYR A 350 12.96 15.22 15.58
C TYR A 350 11.82 14.90 16.54
N ASN A 351 10.59 14.87 16.02
CA ASN A 351 9.44 14.36 16.77
C ASN A 351 9.67 12.88 17.11
N HIS A 352 9.02 12.43 18.19
CA HIS A 352 8.85 11.03 18.48
C HIS A 352 7.38 10.69 18.65
N TRP A 353 6.96 9.53 18.17
CA TRP A 353 5.62 9.02 18.39
C TRP A 353 5.66 7.82 19.32
N THR A 354 4.68 7.73 20.21
CA THR A 354 4.62 6.67 21.21
C THR A 354 3.36 5.85 21.08
N ILE A 355 3.47 4.56 21.42
CA ILE A 355 2.36 3.66 21.71
C ILE A 355 2.43 3.34 23.20
N ASN A 356 1.38 3.73 23.95
CA ASN A 356 1.33 3.58 25.41
C ASN A 356 2.57 4.18 26.11
N GLY A 357 3.00 5.36 25.66
CA GLY A 357 4.11 6.12 26.23
C GLY A 357 5.51 5.63 25.86
N LYS A 358 5.65 4.63 24.98
CA LYS A 358 6.94 4.11 24.49
C LYS A 358 7.07 4.27 22.99
N SER A 359 8.28 4.60 22.52
CA SER A 359 8.65 4.63 21.12
C SER A 359 9.42 3.37 20.73
N TRP A 360 9.27 2.91 19.49
CA TRP A 360 10.11 1.85 18.95
C TRP A 360 11.62 2.23 19.05
N PRO A 361 12.53 1.28 19.44
CA PRO A 361 12.28 -0.16 19.62
C PRO A 361 11.81 -0.58 21.03
N ASP A 362 11.51 0.34 21.94
CA ASP A 362 11.16 0.06 23.33
C ASP A 362 9.66 -0.19 23.56
N THR A 363 8.83 -0.20 22.50
CA THR A 363 7.40 -0.52 22.56
C THR A 363 7.18 -1.95 23.05
N ASP A 364 6.20 -2.14 23.93
CA ASP A 364 5.82 -3.48 24.37
C ASP A 364 5.15 -4.25 23.23
N PRO A 365 5.55 -5.50 22.95
CA PRO A 365 4.86 -6.28 21.93
C PRO A 365 3.45 -6.69 22.38
N LEU A 366 2.49 -6.68 21.48
CA LEU A 366 1.19 -7.29 21.69
C LEU A 366 1.32 -8.82 21.60
N LEU A 367 1.07 -9.52 22.70
CA LEU A 367 1.12 -10.98 22.75
C LEU A 367 -0.27 -11.55 22.42
N VAL A 368 -0.34 -12.39 21.38
CA VAL A 368 -1.61 -12.97 20.92
C VAL A 368 -1.56 -14.50 20.90
N LYS A 369 -2.73 -15.12 21.09
CA LYS A 369 -2.91 -16.58 20.99
C LYS A 369 -3.57 -16.94 19.67
N PRO A 370 -3.11 -18.01 18.98
CA PRO A 370 -3.71 -18.45 17.74
C PRO A 370 -5.22 -18.66 17.82
N GLY A 371 -5.95 -18.17 16.82
CA GLY A 371 -7.39 -18.34 16.68
C GLY A 371 -8.25 -17.39 17.52
N LYS A 372 -7.66 -16.56 18.37
CA LYS A 372 -8.37 -15.57 19.17
C LYS A 372 -8.66 -14.29 18.40
N ARG A 373 -9.81 -13.69 18.70
CA ARG A 373 -10.21 -12.38 18.18
C ARG A 373 -9.83 -11.28 19.17
N TYR A 374 -8.99 -10.36 18.72
CA TYR A 374 -8.54 -9.21 19.51
C TYR A 374 -9.19 -7.95 19.00
N ARG A 375 -9.72 -7.14 19.92
CA ARG A 375 -10.14 -5.77 19.63
C ARG A 375 -9.06 -4.82 20.10
N LEU A 376 -8.49 -4.06 19.18
CA LEU A 376 -7.62 -2.94 19.49
C LEU A 376 -8.47 -1.68 19.56
N VAL A 377 -8.45 -1.04 20.72
CA VAL A 377 -9.09 0.27 20.94
C VAL A 377 -8.00 1.33 20.78
N LEU A 378 -8.12 2.11 19.73
CA LEU A 378 -7.10 3.02 19.24
C LEU A 378 -7.45 4.45 19.69
N HIS A 379 -6.65 5.01 20.59
CA HIS A 379 -6.84 6.36 21.12
C HIS A 379 -5.82 7.31 20.52
N ASN A 380 -6.22 8.09 19.52
CA ASN A 380 -5.35 9.12 18.96
C ASN A 380 -5.43 10.41 19.79
N LYS A 381 -4.39 10.72 20.54
CA LYS A 381 -4.25 11.94 21.34
C LYS A 381 -3.48 13.04 20.62
N ASN A 382 -3.22 12.89 19.32
CA ASN A 382 -2.44 13.81 18.51
C ASN A 382 -3.32 14.75 17.68
N GLY A 383 -2.71 15.84 17.22
CA GLY A 383 -3.30 16.78 16.26
C GLY A 383 -3.26 16.32 14.80
N ASP A 384 -2.65 15.14 14.53
CA ASP A 384 -2.48 14.55 13.21
C ASP A 384 -3.37 13.29 13.11
N SER A 385 -3.83 12.92 11.90
CA SER A 385 -4.42 11.61 11.64
C SER A 385 -3.32 10.55 11.59
N HIS A 386 -3.70 9.29 11.81
CA HIS A 386 -2.75 8.18 11.75
C HIS A 386 -3.35 7.00 10.98
N PRO A 387 -2.92 6.77 9.74
CA PRO A 387 -3.23 5.55 8.99
C PRO A 387 -2.44 4.37 9.57
N LEU A 388 -3.10 3.60 10.43
CA LEU A 388 -2.51 2.48 11.16
C LEU A 388 -2.64 1.19 10.36
N HIS A 389 -1.52 0.53 10.14
CA HIS A 389 -1.40 -0.71 9.38
C HIS A 389 -1.05 -1.90 10.26
N LEU A 390 -1.73 -3.02 10.02
CA LEU A 390 -1.36 -4.32 10.59
C LEU A 390 -0.90 -5.25 9.46
N HIS A 391 0.37 -5.60 9.49
CA HIS A 391 0.96 -6.52 8.51
C HIS A 391 0.30 -7.90 8.56
N ARG A 392 0.19 -8.54 7.39
CA ARG A 392 -0.21 -9.95 7.22
C ARG A 392 -1.63 -10.29 7.69
N HIS A 393 -2.40 -9.29 8.13
CA HIS A 393 -3.78 -9.45 8.58
C HIS A 393 -4.68 -8.39 7.94
N SER A 394 -5.95 -8.72 7.72
CA SER A 394 -7.00 -7.71 7.67
C SER A 394 -7.71 -7.69 9.01
N PHE A 395 -8.20 -6.52 9.36
CA PHE A 395 -9.02 -6.31 10.55
C PHE A 395 -10.40 -5.80 10.16
N GLU A 396 -11.38 -6.06 10.98
CA GLU A 396 -12.71 -5.49 10.87
C GLU A 396 -12.77 -4.16 11.63
N LEU A 397 -13.22 -3.09 10.96
CA LEU A 397 -13.53 -1.84 11.62
C LEU A 397 -14.84 -2.00 12.39
N THR A 398 -14.82 -1.85 13.71
CA THR A 398 -16.00 -2.08 14.59
C THR A 398 -16.52 -0.81 15.24
N ASN A 399 -15.69 0.24 15.31
CA ASN A 399 -16.09 1.58 15.73
C ASN A 399 -15.19 2.61 15.03
N PHE A 400 -15.77 3.70 14.59
CA PHE A 400 -15.02 4.80 14.01
C PHE A 400 -15.57 6.13 14.49
N ASN A 401 -14.74 6.88 15.22
CA ASN A 401 -15.09 8.18 15.79
C ASN A 401 -16.41 8.16 16.59
N GLY A 402 -16.56 7.13 17.45
CA GLY A 402 -17.73 6.93 18.30
C GLY A 402 -18.96 6.30 17.60
N LYS A 403 -18.87 6.00 16.30
CA LYS A 403 -19.96 5.34 15.55
C LYS A 403 -19.67 3.85 15.40
N PRO A 404 -20.52 2.96 15.94
CA PRO A 404 -20.39 1.52 15.71
C PRO A 404 -20.59 1.15 14.25
N THR A 405 -19.86 0.14 13.79
CA THR A 405 -19.98 -0.44 12.44
C THR A 405 -19.59 -1.91 12.48
N SER A 406 -19.76 -2.63 11.37
CA SER A 406 -19.30 -4.01 11.23
C SER A 406 -19.12 -4.43 9.78
N GLY A 407 -18.37 -5.52 9.57
CA GLY A 407 -18.18 -6.14 8.26
C GLY A 407 -17.23 -5.38 7.34
N ILE A 408 -16.74 -4.20 7.70
CA ILE A 408 -15.77 -3.44 6.90
C ILE A 408 -14.39 -3.99 7.19
N MET A 409 -13.88 -4.79 6.26
CA MET A 409 -12.53 -5.35 6.35
C MET A 409 -11.51 -4.41 5.71
N LYS A 410 -10.45 -4.08 6.44
CA LYS A 410 -9.37 -3.19 6.01
C LYS A 410 -8.02 -3.73 6.48
N ASP A 411 -6.94 -3.16 5.97
CA ASP A 411 -5.59 -3.35 6.52
C ASP A 411 -4.95 -2.01 6.94
N ILE A 412 -5.61 -0.89 6.62
CA ILE A 412 -5.29 0.45 7.12
C ILE A 412 -6.50 1.04 7.85
N ALA A 413 -6.32 1.58 9.05
CA ALA A 413 -7.31 2.41 9.72
C ALA A 413 -6.77 3.83 9.89
N ASP A 414 -7.26 4.77 9.09
CA ASP A 414 -6.89 6.18 9.25
C ASP A 414 -7.66 6.80 10.41
N VAL A 415 -7.04 6.77 11.61
CA VAL A 415 -7.64 7.27 12.86
C VAL A 415 -7.52 8.79 12.89
N PRO A 416 -8.66 9.54 12.86
CA PRO A 416 -8.60 11.00 12.83
C PRO A 416 -7.95 11.60 14.08
N ARG A 417 -7.48 12.84 13.95
CA ARG A 417 -6.91 13.59 15.06
C ARG A 417 -7.89 13.67 16.24
N PHE A 418 -7.38 13.51 17.45
CA PHE A 418 -8.13 13.59 18.71
C PHE A 418 -9.39 12.72 18.73
N SER A 419 -9.35 11.54 18.11
CA SER A 419 -10.48 10.62 18.05
C SER A 419 -10.08 9.19 18.36
N ASP A 420 -11.09 8.33 18.45
CA ASP A 420 -10.92 6.91 18.74
C ASP A 420 -11.42 6.07 17.55
N ALA A 421 -10.84 4.87 17.40
CA ALA A 421 -11.36 3.82 16.51
C ALA A 421 -11.23 2.46 17.21
N GLU A 422 -12.06 1.48 16.81
CA GLU A 422 -11.89 0.10 17.24
C GLU A 422 -11.76 -0.80 16.02
N ILE A 423 -10.73 -1.65 16.03
CA ILE A 423 -10.48 -2.64 14.99
C ILE A 423 -10.35 -4.03 15.61
N ASP A 424 -10.94 -5.03 14.96
CA ASP A 424 -10.87 -6.42 15.39
C ASP A 424 -10.08 -7.26 14.38
N PHE A 425 -9.11 -8.03 14.83
CA PHE A 425 -8.46 -9.03 14.00
C PHE A 425 -8.46 -10.40 14.66
N VAL A 426 -8.43 -11.43 13.85
CA VAL A 426 -8.25 -12.81 14.33
C VAL A 426 -6.78 -13.18 14.13
N ALA A 427 -6.14 -13.63 15.22
CA ALA A 427 -4.75 -14.07 15.23
C ALA A 427 -4.62 -15.44 14.55
N ASN A 428 -4.62 -15.49 13.22
CA ASN A 428 -4.65 -16.73 12.43
C ASN A 428 -3.47 -16.90 11.46
N ASP A 429 -2.49 -15.99 11.51
CA ASP A 429 -1.31 -16.03 10.64
C ASP A 429 -0.02 -15.99 11.48
N PRO A 430 0.45 -17.14 12.03
CA PRO A 430 1.56 -17.21 12.97
C PRO A 430 2.85 -16.60 12.47
N GLY A 431 3.65 -16.07 13.40
CA GLY A 431 4.86 -15.29 13.16
C GLY A 431 4.70 -13.86 13.61
N PRO A 432 5.78 -13.10 13.78
CA PRO A 432 5.69 -11.69 14.13
C PRO A 432 4.99 -10.91 13.01
N SER A 433 4.14 -9.94 13.39
CA SER A 433 3.51 -8.98 12.50
C SER A 433 3.77 -7.57 13.00
N LEU A 434 4.14 -6.66 12.11
CA LEU A 434 4.34 -5.27 12.46
C LEU A 434 2.98 -4.56 12.51
N PHE A 435 2.80 -3.71 13.53
CA PHE A 435 1.71 -2.75 13.62
C PHE A 435 2.32 -1.36 13.73
N HIS A 436 1.99 -0.45 12.80
CA HIS A 436 2.63 0.85 12.71
C HIS A 436 1.74 1.91 12.06
N CYS A 437 2.07 3.19 12.27
CA CYS A 437 1.54 4.27 11.43
C CYS A 437 2.21 4.22 10.06
N HIS A 438 1.42 4.32 8.99
CA HIS A 438 1.95 4.24 7.62
C HIS A 438 2.55 5.57 7.11
N MET A 439 2.39 6.66 7.84
CA MET A 439 3.15 7.88 7.58
C MET A 439 4.63 7.62 7.93
N THR A 440 5.51 7.70 6.92
CA THR A 440 6.93 7.32 7.04
C THR A 440 7.64 8.08 8.16
N LEU A 441 7.42 9.41 8.27
CA LEU A 441 8.00 10.21 9.34
C LEU A 441 7.61 9.67 10.73
N HIS A 442 6.33 9.28 10.90
CA HIS A 442 5.82 8.76 12.17
C HIS A 442 6.41 7.38 12.49
N MET A 443 6.37 6.48 11.53
CA MET A 443 6.90 5.12 11.65
C MET A 443 8.39 5.15 12.04
N ASP A 444 9.20 5.86 11.27
CA ASP A 444 10.65 5.91 11.42
C ASP A 444 11.08 6.54 12.75
N PHE A 445 10.25 7.40 13.32
CA PHE A 445 10.52 8.05 14.61
C PHE A 445 9.66 7.48 15.75
N GLY A 446 9.38 6.17 15.70
CA GLY A 446 8.98 5.38 16.86
C GLY A 446 7.54 4.85 16.86
N PHE A 447 6.71 5.18 15.86
CA PHE A 447 5.30 4.77 15.85
C PHE A 447 5.09 3.37 15.29
N MET A 448 5.67 2.35 15.93
CA MET A 448 5.47 0.95 15.58
C MET A 448 5.65 0.02 16.78
N MET A 449 5.03 -1.15 16.70
CA MET A 449 5.13 -2.24 17.66
C MET A 449 4.98 -3.60 16.96
N LEU A 450 5.42 -4.67 17.62
CA LEU A 450 5.25 -6.03 17.11
C LEU A 450 4.04 -6.72 17.75
N VAL A 451 3.28 -7.44 16.95
CA VAL A 451 2.33 -8.47 17.38
C VAL A 451 3.06 -9.81 17.34
N LYS A 452 3.10 -10.53 18.46
CA LYS A 452 3.82 -11.80 18.61
C LYS A 452 2.89 -12.90 19.11
N TYR A 453 3.00 -14.06 18.51
CA TYR A 453 2.24 -15.25 18.89
C TYR A 453 2.91 -15.98 20.06
N THR A 454 2.08 -16.44 21.02
CA THR A 454 2.50 -17.14 22.25
C THR A 454 1.87 -18.53 22.38
#